data_9a0e8759131f44bf809fa0e819f5142b
#
_entry.id   9a0e8759131f44bf809fa0e819f5142b
#
_cell.length_a   1.000
_cell.length_b   1.000
_cell.length_c   1.000
_cell.angle_alpha   90.00
_cell.angle_beta   90.00
_cell.angle_gamma   90.00
#
_symmetry.space_group_name_H-M   'P 1'
#
loop_
_entity.id
_entity.type
_entity.pdbx_description
1 polymer ?
#
loop_
_entity_poly.entity_id
_entity_poly.type
_entity_poly.pdbx_seq_one_letter_code
_entity_poly.pdbx_strand_id
1 'polypeptide(L)'
;MYKRQARGYPYDEDWERWSLPIGNGSMGACIFGRTDIERIQLSEKTLGNKGPYQFGGFTNFAEIYIDVNHNYSKNYKRTLNLNEAISTVNYQYENVEYTREYFANYPSQIIAVKLKADKPGMISFTIRPTIPYLKPFDKEQNGRSGHVQVLPGLITMTGNIQYYDLDYEAQIKIVNYNGTLTCKNENKQNGIIEVTDADSVVLYITAATSYQLQENVFLRPNTAKFKGNV
;
A
#
# COMPACT_ATOMS: atom_id res chain seq x y z
N MET A 1 -18.96 -4.13 -16.15
CA MET A 1 -17.66 -3.88 -15.60
C MET A 1 -17.80 -3.28 -14.22
N TYR A 2 -17.12 -3.82 -13.22
CA TYR A 2 -17.46 -3.56 -11.82
C TYR A 2 -16.63 -2.42 -11.28
N LYS A 3 -17.29 -1.27 -11.13
CA LYS A 3 -16.85 -0.18 -10.27
C LYS A 3 -17.43 -0.36 -8.86
N ARG A 4 -17.37 -1.58 -8.29
CA ARG A 4 -17.77 -1.73 -6.90
C ARG A 4 -16.70 -1.14 -6.02
N GLN A 5 -17.12 -0.18 -5.25
CA GLN A 5 -16.36 0.30 -4.11
C GLN A 5 -16.19 -0.87 -3.15
N ALA A 6 -14.96 -1.25 -2.88
CA ALA A 6 -14.69 -2.19 -1.82
C ALA A 6 -15.37 -1.69 -0.55
N ARG A 7 -16.20 -2.52 0.08
CA ARG A 7 -16.85 -2.16 1.33
C ARG A 7 -15.79 -2.03 2.40
N GLY A 8 -15.88 -0.99 3.18
CA GLY A 8 -14.86 -0.52 4.09
C GLY A 8 -14.33 -1.55 5.08
N TYR A 9 -13.10 -1.36 5.41
CA TYR A 9 -12.33 -1.88 6.51
C TYR A 9 -13.14 -1.99 7.83
N PRO A 10 -12.99 -3.12 8.62
CA PRO A 10 -12.07 -4.25 8.39
C PRO A 10 -12.68 -5.46 7.65
N TYR A 11 -13.92 -5.42 7.25
CA TYR A 11 -14.67 -6.57 6.70
C TYR A 11 -14.81 -6.47 5.17
N ASP A 12 -13.73 -6.11 4.49
CA ASP A 12 -13.73 -5.95 3.05
C ASP A 12 -13.44 -7.29 2.36
N GLU A 13 -14.50 -8.05 2.08
CA GLU A 13 -14.41 -9.29 1.30
C GLU A 13 -14.13 -9.05 -0.19
N ASP A 14 -14.14 -7.80 -0.65
CA ASP A 14 -13.96 -7.49 -2.05
C ASP A 14 -12.50 -7.64 -2.52
N TRP A 15 -11.54 -7.68 -1.61
CA TRP A 15 -10.13 -7.87 -1.97
C TRP A 15 -9.88 -9.22 -2.66
N GLU A 16 -10.50 -10.30 -2.23
CA GLU A 16 -10.37 -11.63 -2.83
C GLU A 16 -10.92 -11.68 -4.26
N ARG A 17 -12.02 -10.96 -4.50
CA ARG A 17 -12.74 -11.02 -5.77
C ARG A 17 -12.21 -10.05 -6.81
N TRP A 18 -11.71 -8.90 -6.37
CA TRP A 18 -11.49 -7.75 -7.26
C TRP A 18 -10.06 -7.26 -7.31
N SER A 19 -9.18 -7.71 -6.44
CA SER A 19 -7.78 -7.33 -6.52
C SER A 19 -6.97 -8.26 -7.42
N LEU A 20 -5.89 -7.72 -8.00
CA LEU A 20 -4.85 -8.49 -8.67
C LEU A 20 -3.61 -8.49 -7.79
N PRO A 21 -3.10 -9.66 -7.38
CA PRO A 21 -1.93 -9.74 -6.52
C PRO A 21 -0.63 -9.57 -7.31
N ILE A 22 0.31 -8.86 -6.71
CA ILE A 22 1.73 -8.82 -7.11
C ILE A 22 2.60 -9.05 -5.88
N GLY A 23 3.83 -9.51 -6.06
CA GLY A 23 4.74 -9.72 -4.92
C GLY A 23 6.14 -10.14 -5.35
N ASN A 24 7.10 -9.95 -4.43
CA ASN A 24 8.52 -10.26 -4.62
C ASN A 24 9.08 -11.24 -3.58
N GLY A 25 8.20 -11.91 -2.82
CA GLY A 25 8.61 -12.85 -1.77
C GLY A 25 8.85 -12.21 -0.40
N SER A 26 9.06 -10.89 -0.32
CA SER A 26 9.11 -10.12 0.94
C SER A 26 7.87 -9.27 1.13
N MET A 27 7.47 -8.60 0.08
CA MET A 27 6.31 -7.74 0.05
C MET A 27 5.31 -8.25 -0.98
N GLY A 28 4.05 -8.01 -0.71
CA GLY A 28 2.96 -8.23 -1.64
C GLY A 28 2.01 -7.03 -1.67
N ALA A 29 1.28 -6.90 -2.77
CA ALA A 29 0.22 -5.92 -2.89
C ALA A 29 -0.98 -6.49 -3.63
N CYS A 30 -2.18 -6.11 -3.16
CA CYS A 30 -3.43 -6.31 -3.85
C CYS A 30 -3.80 -5.01 -4.57
N ILE A 31 -3.86 -5.05 -5.90
CA ILE A 31 -4.15 -3.91 -6.77
C ILE A 31 -5.63 -3.95 -7.18
N PHE A 32 -6.41 -2.94 -6.80
CA PHE A 32 -7.85 -2.90 -7.10
C PHE A 32 -8.15 -2.33 -8.49
N GLY A 33 -7.32 -1.46 -9.01
CA GLY A 33 -7.42 -0.95 -10.37
C GLY A 33 -8.58 0.01 -10.62
N ARG A 34 -9.06 0.71 -9.61
CA ARG A 34 -10.18 1.66 -9.76
C ARG A 34 -9.74 2.96 -10.44
N THR A 35 -10.64 3.59 -11.16
CA THR A 35 -10.35 4.81 -11.93
C THR A 35 -10.78 6.10 -11.23
N ASP A 36 -11.55 5.99 -10.17
CA ASP A 36 -11.92 7.10 -9.28
C ASP A 36 -10.93 7.22 -8.11
N ILE A 37 -10.87 6.17 -7.28
CA ILE A 37 -9.95 6.05 -6.15
C ILE A 37 -9.26 4.70 -6.27
N GLU A 38 -8.01 4.68 -6.67
CA GLU A 38 -7.19 3.46 -6.61
C GLU A 38 -6.94 3.07 -5.16
N ARG A 39 -6.93 1.77 -4.90
CA ARG A 39 -6.55 1.20 -3.61
C ARG A 39 -5.45 0.17 -3.83
N ILE A 40 -4.39 0.29 -3.06
CA ILE A 40 -3.29 -0.67 -3.01
C ILE A 40 -3.18 -1.13 -1.56
N GLN A 41 -3.45 -2.41 -1.32
CA GLN A 41 -3.31 -3.01 0.00
C GLN A 41 -1.96 -3.72 0.08
N LEU A 42 -1.14 -3.33 1.04
CA LEU A 42 0.22 -3.86 1.21
C LEU A 42 0.27 -4.97 2.25
N SER A 43 1.10 -5.96 2.00
CA SER A 43 1.53 -6.95 2.98
C SER A 43 3.05 -7.07 2.99
N GLU A 44 3.61 -7.39 4.14
CA GLU A 44 5.02 -7.70 4.33
C GLU A 44 5.11 -9.00 5.16
N LYS A 45 6.02 -9.90 4.76
CA LYS A 45 6.05 -11.30 5.22
C LYS A 45 6.31 -11.48 6.72
N THR A 46 6.88 -10.48 7.38
CA THR A 46 7.24 -10.55 8.81
C THR A 46 6.29 -9.76 9.70
N LEU A 47 5.40 -8.94 9.13
CA LEU A 47 4.36 -8.26 9.88
C LEU A 47 3.19 -9.22 10.13
N GLY A 48 3.16 -9.80 11.32
CA GLY A 48 2.10 -10.70 11.74
C GLY A 48 1.14 -10.08 12.76
N ASN A 49 0.00 -10.72 12.94
CA ASN A 49 -0.92 -10.49 14.04
C ASN A 49 -1.00 -11.72 14.94
N LYS A 50 -1.66 -11.58 16.10
CA LYS A 50 -1.87 -12.69 17.03
C LYS A 50 -2.64 -13.85 16.39
N GLY A 51 -3.55 -13.54 15.49
CA GLY A 51 -4.42 -14.49 14.82
C GLY A 51 -5.38 -15.22 15.75
N PRO A 52 -6.32 -15.98 15.20
CA PRO A 52 -7.18 -16.87 15.98
C PRO A 52 -6.32 -17.96 16.64
N TYR A 53 -6.66 -18.32 17.86
CA TYR A 53 -5.97 -19.34 18.66
C TYR A 53 -4.48 -19.07 18.91
N GLN A 54 -4.01 -17.83 18.74
CA GLN A 54 -2.61 -17.42 18.94
C GLN A 54 -1.60 -18.06 17.97
N PHE A 55 -2.06 -18.61 16.86
CA PHE A 55 -1.16 -19.20 15.84
C PHE A 55 -0.46 -18.17 14.95
N GLY A 56 -0.80 -16.89 15.12
CA GLY A 56 -0.32 -15.83 14.26
C GLY A 56 -1.03 -15.80 12.91
N GLY A 57 -0.65 -14.88 12.07
CA GLY A 57 -1.16 -14.72 10.72
C GLY A 57 -0.62 -13.46 10.08
N PHE A 58 -0.69 -13.40 8.76
CA PHE A 58 -0.37 -12.16 8.03
C PHE A 58 -1.43 -11.10 8.34
N THR A 59 -1.00 -9.86 8.39
CA THR A 59 -1.90 -8.73 8.56
C THR A 59 -1.69 -7.72 7.45
N ASN A 60 -2.73 -6.92 7.20
CA ASN A 60 -2.63 -5.79 6.29
C ASN A 60 -1.60 -4.79 6.85
N PHE A 61 -0.52 -4.58 6.09
CA PHE A 61 0.57 -3.69 6.51
C PHE A 61 0.15 -2.24 6.42
N ALA A 62 -0.33 -1.82 5.27
CA ALA A 62 -0.81 -0.48 4.99
C ALA A 62 -1.74 -0.49 3.78
N GLU A 63 -2.53 0.55 3.64
CA GLU A 63 -3.30 0.83 2.45
C GLU A 63 -2.92 2.18 1.87
N ILE A 64 -2.79 2.23 0.56
CA ILE A 64 -2.48 3.44 -0.20
C ILE A 64 -3.68 3.73 -1.08
N TYR A 65 -4.27 4.90 -0.90
CA TYR A 65 -5.33 5.42 -1.75
C TYR A 65 -4.76 6.49 -2.67
N ILE A 66 -5.10 6.41 -3.96
CA ILE A 66 -4.72 7.41 -4.97
C ILE A 66 -6.02 7.94 -5.57
N ASP A 67 -6.41 9.14 -5.15
CA ASP A 67 -7.64 9.80 -5.56
C ASP A 67 -7.39 10.54 -6.88
N VAL A 68 -7.68 9.91 -8.00
CA VAL A 68 -7.58 10.50 -9.35
C VAL A 68 -8.91 11.10 -9.82
N ASN A 69 -10.03 10.68 -9.21
CA ASN A 69 -11.37 11.19 -9.45
C ASN A 69 -11.89 11.06 -10.90
N HIS A 70 -11.34 10.13 -11.69
CA HIS A 70 -11.77 9.85 -13.06
C HIS A 70 -13.05 9.01 -13.07
N ASN A 71 -14.16 9.64 -12.70
CA ASN A 71 -15.46 9.01 -12.71
C ASN A 71 -15.95 8.78 -14.15
N TYR A 72 -16.70 7.70 -14.37
CA TYR A 72 -17.27 7.36 -15.69
C TYR A 72 -16.24 7.15 -16.80
N SER A 73 -15.06 6.64 -16.46
CA SER A 73 -14.03 6.25 -17.42
C SER A 73 -14.57 5.25 -18.45
N LYS A 74 -14.03 5.32 -19.68
CA LYS A 74 -14.36 4.43 -20.82
C LYS A 74 -13.18 3.51 -21.12
N ASN A 75 -13.42 2.50 -21.96
CA ASN A 75 -12.39 1.59 -22.47
C ASN A 75 -11.51 0.96 -21.38
N TYR A 76 -12.09 0.76 -20.20
CA TYR A 76 -11.35 0.21 -19.06
C TYR A 76 -10.93 -1.23 -19.31
N LYS A 77 -9.64 -1.49 -19.09
CA LYS A 77 -9.05 -2.81 -19.13
C LYS A 77 -8.05 -2.97 -17.98
N ARG A 78 -8.13 -4.08 -17.27
CA ARG A 78 -7.17 -4.47 -16.25
C ARG A 78 -6.61 -5.83 -16.58
N THR A 79 -5.29 -5.98 -16.52
CA THR A 79 -4.59 -7.23 -16.85
C THR A 79 -3.52 -7.54 -15.81
N LEU A 80 -3.25 -8.82 -15.64
CA LEU A 80 -2.06 -9.33 -14.96
C LEU A 80 -1.32 -10.21 -15.96
N ASN A 81 -0.17 -9.74 -16.42
CA ASN A 81 0.72 -10.48 -17.31
C ASN A 81 1.67 -11.33 -16.45
N LEU A 82 1.45 -12.63 -16.43
CA LEU A 82 2.22 -13.55 -15.59
C LEU A 82 3.64 -13.80 -16.14
N ASN A 83 3.88 -13.59 -17.44
CA ASN A 83 5.21 -13.76 -18.01
C ASN A 83 6.16 -12.62 -17.61
N GLU A 84 5.63 -11.41 -17.51
CA GLU A 84 6.40 -10.21 -17.16
C GLU A 84 6.20 -9.80 -15.70
N ALA A 85 5.27 -10.46 -14.99
CA ALA A 85 4.88 -10.12 -13.61
C ALA A 85 4.43 -8.66 -13.44
N ILE A 86 3.70 -8.14 -14.45
CA ILE A 86 3.20 -6.76 -14.46
C ILE A 86 1.66 -6.76 -14.41
N SER A 87 1.11 -6.02 -13.46
CA SER A 87 -0.31 -5.66 -13.46
C SER A 87 -0.48 -4.30 -14.16
N THR A 88 -1.49 -4.18 -15.02
CA THR A 88 -1.74 -2.95 -15.79
C THR A 88 -3.20 -2.57 -15.73
N VAL A 89 -3.46 -1.27 -15.62
CA VAL A 89 -4.79 -0.65 -15.73
C VAL A 89 -4.76 0.40 -16.84
N ASN A 90 -5.59 0.21 -17.86
CA ASN A 90 -5.76 1.16 -18.96
C ASN A 90 -7.20 1.64 -18.99
N TYR A 91 -7.41 2.90 -19.25
CA TYR A 91 -8.74 3.48 -19.42
C TYR A 91 -8.65 4.85 -20.11
N GLN A 92 -9.78 5.31 -20.59
CA GLN A 92 -9.94 6.64 -21.17
C GLN A 92 -10.84 7.51 -20.29
N TYR A 93 -10.43 8.73 -20.05
CA TYR A 93 -11.21 9.77 -19.37
C TYR A 93 -11.00 11.12 -20.08
N GLU A 94 -12.08 11.83 -20.42
CA GLU A 94 -12.06 13.14 -21.11
C GLU A 94 -11.12 13.20 -22.33
N ASN A 95 -11.17 12.16 -23.19
CA ASN A 95 -10.31 12.03 -24.39
C ASN A 95 -8.80 11.96 -24.12
N VAL A 96 -8.42 11.52 -22.93
CA VAL A 96 -7.04 11.21 -22.54
C VAL A 96 -6.97 9.73 -22.19
N GLU A 97 -5.94 9.03 -22.66
CA GLU A 97 -5.68 7.65 -22.31
C GLU A 97 -4.72 7.58 -21.15
N TYR A 98 -5.14 6.87 -20.11
CA TYR A 98 -4.36 6.67 -18.89
C TYR A 98 -3.89 5.23 -18.77
N THR A 99 -2.64 5.06 -18.38
CA THR A 99 -2.05 3.77 -18.10
C THR A 99 -1.42 3.80 -16.70
N ARG A 100 -1.71 2.77 -15.90
CA ARG A 100 -1.01 2.48 -14.65
C ARG A 100 -0.38 1.11 -14.74
N GLU A 101 0.90 1.01 -14.35
CA GLU A 101 1.68 -0.21 -14.33
C GLU A 101 2.17 -0.48 -12.91
N TYR A 102 2.06 -1.72 -12.47
CA TYR A 102 2.43 -2.14 -11.12
C TYR A 102 3.28 -3.39 -11.20
N PHE A 103 4.42 -3.41 -10.55
CA PHE A 103 5.26 -4.60 -10.44
C PHE A 103 6.04 -4.62 -9.12
N ALA A 104 6.39 -5.82 -8.67
CA ALA A 104 7.21 -6.05 -7.49
C ALA A 104 8.59 -6.55 -7.91
N ASN A 105 9.63 -5.80 -7.55
CA ASN A 105 11.02 -6.11 -7.89
C ASN A 105 11.71 -6.83 -6.74
N TYR A 106 12.24 -8.03 -6.99
CA TYR A 106 12.92 -8.84 -5.97
C TYR A 106 14.30 -8.27 -5.60
N PRO A 107 15.22 -7.94 -6.55
CA PRO A 107 16.56 -7.46 -6.20
C PRO A 107 16.56 -6.18 -5.37
N SER A 108 15.66 -5.24 -5.68
CA SER A 108 15.58 -3.95 -4.97
C SER A 108 14.61 -3.95 -3.79
N GLN A 109 13.87 -5.03 -3.58
CA GLN A 109 12.85 -5.16 -2.53
C GLN A 109 11.85 -3.98 -2.53
N ILE A 110 11.35 -3.62 -3.72
CA ILE A 110 10.38 -2.55 -3.90
C ILE A 110 9.14 -3.04 -4.67
N ILE A 111 8.04 -2.33 -4.47
CA ILE A 111 6.90 -2.32 -5.39
C ILE A 111 6.93 -0.98 -6.11
N ALA A 112 6.88 -1.00 -7.44
CA ALA A 112 6.83 0.19 -8.26
C ALA A 112 5.45 0.36 -8.88
N VAL A 113 4.95 1.60 -8.87
CA VAL A 113 3.70 2.01 -9.51
C VAL A 113 3.98 3.18 -10.42
N LYS A 114 3.73 3.03 -11.71
CA LYS A 114 3.89 4.10 -12.70
C LYS A 114 2.53 4.55 -13.21
N LEU A 115 2.29 5.85 -13.17
CA LEU A 115 1.12 6.50 -13.73
C LEU A 115 1.56 7.36 -14.91
N LYS A 116 0.91 7.20 -16.05
CA LYS A 116 1.16 8.01 -17.25
C LYS A 116 -0.13 8.27 -18.03
N ALA A 117 -0.13 9.34 -18.82
CA ALA A 117 -1.15 9.68 -19.78
C ALA A 117 -0.55 9.78 -21.18
N ASP A 118 -1.38 9.72 -22.23
CA ASP A 118 -0.96 9.94 -23.63
C ASP A 118 -0.72 11.42 -23.96
N LYS A 119 -1.12 12.33 -23.06
CA LYS A 119 -0.90 13.78 -23.17
C LYS A 119 -0.10 14.30 -21.97
N PRO A 120 0.79 15.27 -22.16
CA PRO A 120 1.56 15.86 -21.07
C PRO A 120 0.66 16.65 -20.10
N GLY A 121 1.09 16.75 -18.84
CA GLY A 121 0.42 17.53 -17.82
C GLY A 121 -0.92 16.95 -17.33
N MET A 122 -1.25 15.70 -17.65
CA MET A 122 -2.58 15.14 -17.35
C MET A 122 -2.60 14.23 -16.13
N ILE A 123 -1.49 14.09 -15.41
CA ILE A 123 -1.44 13.29 -14.18
C ILE A 123 -1.58 14.21 -12.98
N SER A 124 -2.78 14.16 -12.38
CA SER A 124 -3.09 14.87 -11.12
C SER A 124 -3.82 13.91 -10.18
N PHE A 125 -3.41 13.86 -8.92
CA PHE A 125 -4.03 13.01 -7.89
C PHE A 125 -3.62 13.42 -6.48
N THR A 126 -4.37 12.94 -5.49
CA THR A 126 -3.96 12.97 -4.08
C THR A 126 -3.62 11.56 -3.62
N ILE A 127 -2.46 11.37 -2.97
CA ILE A 127 -2.11 10.10 -2.34
C ILE A 127 -2.31 10.19 -0.83
N ARG A 128 -3.05 9.20 -0.28
CA ARG A 128 -3.41 9.10 1.14
C ARG A 128 -3.03 7.71 1.65
N PRO A 129 -1.97 7.57 2.44
CA PRO A 129 -1.67 6.31 3.11
C PRO A 129 -2.53 6.15 4.37
N THR A 130 -2.85 4.91 4.72
CA THR A 130 -3.49 4.56 5.99
C THR A 130 -2.81 3.36 6.62
N ILE A 131 -2.70 3.37 7.94
CA ILE A 131 -2.23 2.24 8.72
C ILE A 131 -3.46 1.59 9.36
N PRO A 132 -3.80 0.35 8.99
CA PRO A 132 -4.98 -0.34 9.50
C PRO A 132 -4.79 -0.84 10.93
N TYR A 133 -5.90 -1.13 11.61
CA TYR A 133 -5.95 -1.73 12.96
C TYR A 133 -5.29 -0.92 14.07
N LEU A 134 -5.24 0.41 13.94
CA LEU A 134 -4.71 1.27 15.00
C LEU A 134 -5.65 1.32 16.22
N LYS A 135 -5.08 1.47 17.41
CA LYS A 135 -5.84 1.78 18.63
C LYS A 135 -6.60 3.13 18.46
N PRO A 136 -7.82 3.26 18.98
CA PRO A 136 -8.58 2.35 19.83
C PRO A 136 -9.38 1.27 19.05
N PHE A 137 -9.25 1.19 17.74
CA PHE A 137 -10.04 0.31 16.87
C PHE A 137 -9.42 -1.08 16.67
N ASP A 138 -8.31 -1.38 17.36
CA ASP A 138 -7.66 -2.68 17.30
C ASP A 138 -8.51 -3.75 17.99
N LYS A 139 -9.39 -4.40 17.22
CA LYS A 139 -10.25 -5.49 17.71
C LYS A 139 -9.47 -6.78 17.97
N GLU A 140 -8.34 -6.95 17.31
CA GLU A 140 -7.48 -8.12 17.45
C GLU A 140 -6.59 -8.06 18.70
N GLN A 141 -6.64 -6.96 19.44
CA GLN A 141 -5.86 -6.73 20.65
C GLN A 141 -4.34 -6.88 20.45
N ASN A 142 -3.87 -6.65 19.24
CA ASN A 142 -2.43 -6.67 18.91
C ASN A 142 -1.70 -5.44 19.47
N GLY A 143 -2.44 -4.43 19.83
CA GLY A 143 -1.85 -3.18 20.32
C GLY A 143 -1.08 -2.43 19.24
N ARG A 144 -1.56 -2.41 18.01
CA ARG A 144 -0.90 -1.71 16.92
C ARG A 144 -0.94 -0.21 17.12
N SER A 145 0.21 0.43 17.05
CA SER A 145 0.38 1.87 16.96
C SER A 145 0.91 2.26 15.59
N GLY A 146 0.69 3.50 15.17
CA GLY A 146 1.16 3.96 13.87
C GLY A 146 1.25 5.47 13.77
N HIS A 147 2.19 5.91 12.94
CA HIS A 147 2.47 7.31 12.64
C HIS A 147 2.72 7.47 11.14
N VAL A 148 2.16 8.51 10.56
CA VAL A 148 2.36 8.90 9.16
C VAL A 148 3.02 10.26 9.12
N GLN A 149 4.14 10.35 8.43
CA GLN A 149 4.84 11.60 8.16
C GLN A 149 4.94 11.81 6.65
N VAL A 150 4.64 13.00 6.19
CA VAL A 150 4.81 13.40 4.79
C VAL A 150 5.81 14.55 4.68
N LEU A 151 6.75 14.37 3.76
CA LEU A 151 7.70 15.37 3.28
C LEU A 151 7.53 15.50 1.76
N PRO A 152 8.03 16.56 1.11
CA PRO A 152 7.95 16.66 -0.34
C PRO A 152 8.51 15.41 -1.05
N GLY A 153 7.64 14.66 -1.73
CA GLY A 153 7.99 13.44 -2.44
C GLY A 153 8.29 12.20 -1.59
N LEU A 154 8.04 12.23 -0.29
CA LEU A 154 8.25 11.08 0.59
C LEU A 154 7.15 10.95 1.63
N ILE A 155 6.57 9.77 1.72
CA ILE A 155 5.68 9.37 2.81
C ILE A 155 6.40 8.30 3.62
N THR A 156 6.42 8.44 4.94
CA THR A 156 6.94 7.45 5.88
C THR A 156 5.83 7.03 6.83
N MET A 157 5.61 5.73 6.94
CA MET A 157 4.66 5.12 7.88
C MET A 157 5.46 4.27 8.86
N THR A 158 5.42 4.60 10.14
CA THR A 158 6.11 3.86 11.20
C THR A 158 5.14 3.41 12.27
N GLY A 159 5.47 2.34 12.97
CA GLY A 159 4.66 1.90 14.10
C GLY A 159 5.23 0.69 14.80
N ASN A 160 4.44 0.17 15.74
CA ASN A 160 4.79 -1.00 16.55
C ASN A 160 3.58 -1.90 16.76
N ILE A 161 3.78 -3.19 16.75
CA ILE A 161 2.84 -4.22 17.21
C ILE A 161 3.25 -4.61 18.63
N GLN A 162 2.58 -4.07 19.63
CA GLN A 162 2.92 -4.25 21.04
C GLN A 162 2.93 -5.73 21.46
N TYR A 163 2.07 -6.55 20.90
CA TYR A 163 1.98 -7.98 21.23
C TYR A 163 3.29 -8.74 20.97
N TYR A 164 3.99 -8.39 19.89
CA TYR A 164 5.27 -9.01 19.52
C TYR A 164 6.48 -8.13 19.84
N ASP A 165 6.28 -6.90 20.28
CA ASP A 165 7.32 -5.87 20.39
C ASP A 165 8.06 -5.69 19.04
N LEU A 166 7.25 -5.60 17.97
CA LEU A 166 7.72 -5.59 16.60
C LEU A 166 7.52 -4.21 15.99
N ASP A 167 8.61 -3.54 15.68
CA ASP A 167 8.58 -2.29 14.94
C ASP A 167 8.40 -2.54 13.45
N TYR A 168 7.74 -1.61 12.77
CA TYR A 168 7.56 -1.65 11.33
C TYR A 168 7.67 -0.27 10.70
N GLU A 169 8.16 -0.24 9.48
CA GLU A 169 8.25 0.96 8.67
C GLU A 169 7.92 0.66 7.20
N ALA A 170 7.19 1.58 6.56
CA ALA A 170 7.07 1.62 5.11
C ALA A 170 7.37 3.01 4.60
N GLN A 171 7.97 3.10 3.42
CA GLN A 171 8.25 4.34 2.73
C GLN A 171 7.67 4.32 1.32
N ILE A 172 7.13 5.47 0.89
CA ILE A 172 6.66 5.70 -0.46
C ILE A 172 7.38 6.92 -1.00
N LYS A 173 8.33 6.69 -1.92
CA LYS A 173 9.00 7.76 -2.67
C LYS A 173 8.20 8.07 -3.91
N ILE A 174 7.87 9.35 -4.09
CA ILE A 174 7.12 9.85 -5.25
C ILE A 174 8.06 10.66 -6.13
N VAL A 175 8.15 10.28 -7.39
CA VAL A 175 8.94 10.98 -8.41
C VAL A 175 8.00 11.42 -9.52
N ASN A 176 7.77 12.71 -9.65
CA ASN A 176 6.98 13.29 -10.73
C ASN A 176 7.91 13.85 -11.83
N TYR A 177 7.47 13.71 -13.05
CA TYR A 177 8.08 14.33 -14.23
C TYR A 177 7.21 15.50 -14.64
N ASN A 178 7.74 16.71 -14.55
CA ASN A 178 7.01 17.96 -14.63
C ASN A 178 5.89 18.07 -13.58
N GLY A 179 5.09 19.13 -13.64
CA GLY A 179 4.04 19.39 -12.66
C GLY A 179 4.59 19.77 -11.29
N THR A 180 3.71 19.84 -10.32
CA THR A 180 4.03 20.24 -8.94
C THR A 180 3.67 19.15 -7.93
N LEU A 181 4.36 19.17 -6.81
CA LEU A 181 4.14 18.26 -5.70
C LEU A 181 4.04 19.07 -4.41
N THR A 182 2.92 18.95 -3.70
CA THR A 182 2.70 19.57 -2.41
C THR A 182 2.39 18.49 -1.36
N CYS A 183 2.64 18.79 -0.09
CA CYS A 183 2.37 17.87 0.99
C CYS A 183 1.73 18.56 2.18
N LYS A 184 0.90 17.83 2.92
CA LYS A 184 0.22 18.30 4.12
C LYS A 184 0.14 17.18 5.16
N ASN A 185 0.67 17.45 6.34
CA ASN A 185 0.47 16.61 7.51
C ASN A 185 -0.78 17.12 8.25
N GLU A 186 -1.80 16.32 8.36
CA GLU A 186 -3.05 16.67 9.05
C GLU A 186 -2.94 16.37 10.54
N ASN A 187 -2.39 15.22 10.89
CA ASN A 187 -2.11 14.79 12.26
C ASN A 187 -1.09 13.65 12.25
N LYS A 188 -0.84 13.01 13.41
CA LYS A 188 0.14 11.90 13.52
C LYS A 188 -0.21 10.65 12.74
N GLN A 189 -1.43 10.49 12.27
CA GLN A 189 -1.89 9.30 11.56
C GLN A 189 -2.29 9.57 10.12
N ASN A 190 -2.42 10.85 9.74
CA ASN A 190 -2.89 11.26 8.42
C ASN A 190 -1.97 12.33 7.83
N GLY A 191 -1.58 12.11 6.61
CA GLY A 191 -0.87 13.05 5.78
C GLY A 191 -1.14 12.74 4.32
N ILE A 192 -1.10 13.74 3.47
CA ILE A 192 -1.37 13.61 2.03
C ILE A 192 -0.25 14.25 1.22
N ILE A 193 -0.05 13.75 0.01
CA ILE A 193 0.71 14.41 -1.03
C ILE A 193 -0.20 14.62 -2.23
N GLU A 194 -0.21 15.83 -2.75
CA GLU A 194 -0.91 16.20 -3.99
C GLU A 194 0.10 16.35 -5.11
N VAL A 195 -0.17 15.71 -6.23
CA VAL A 195 0.54 15.88 -7.50
C VAL A 195 -0.41 16.57 -8.46
N THR A 196 0.09 17.59 -9.16
CA THR A 196 -0.71 18.38 -10.11
C THR A 196 0.06 18.57 -11.41
N ASP A 197 -0.63 18.35 -12.53
CA ASP A 197 -0.18 18.59 -13.90
C ASP A 197 1.18 17.93 -14.25
N ALA A 198 1.43 16.72 -13.75
CA ALA A 198 2.60 15.95 -14.12
C ALA A 198 2.39 15.21 -15.45
N ASP A 199 3.48 14.98 -16.19
CA ASP A 199 3.46 14.15 -17.39
C ASP A 199 3.41 12.66 -17.04
N SER A 200 4.11 12.30 -16.01
CA SER A 200 4.07 10.96 -15.40
C SER A 200 4.55 10.99 -13.96
N VAL A 201 4.18 9.96 -13.22
CA VAL A 201 4.60 9.79 -11.82
C VAL A 201 5.02 8.34 -11.58
N VAL A 202 6.08 8.15 -10.80
CA VAL A 202 6.49 6.83 -10.31
C VAL A 202 6.48 6.84 -8.79
N LEU A 203 5.81 5.86 -8.20
CA LEU A 203 5.85 5.57 -6.77
C LEU A 203 6.78 4.38 -6.56
N TYR A 204 7.73 4.50 -5.64
CA TYR A 204 8.55 3.41 -5.13
C TYR A 204 8.16 3.14 -3.69
N ILE A 205 7.70 1.91 -3.43
CA ILE A 205 7.17 1.49 -2.14
C ILE A 205 8.08 0.43 -1.57
N THR A 206 8.52 0.60 -0.34
CA THR A 206 9.25 -0.41 0.43
C THR A 206 8.66 -0.55 1.83
N ALA A 207 8.82 -1.71 2.44
CA ALA A 207 8.39 -1.98 3.81
C ALA A 207 9.30 -3.00 4.47
N ALA A 208 9.50 -2.85 5.76
CA ALA A 208 10.29 -3.76 6.59
C ALA A 208 9.78 -3.75 8.03
N THR A 209 10.21 -4.75 8.79
CA THR A 209 9.99 -4.83 10.24
C THR A 209 11.31 -5.08 10.96
N SER A 210 11.32 -4.92 12.29
CA SER A 210 12.45 -5.28 13.14
C SER A 210 12.57 -6.80 13.38
N TYR A 211 11.82 -7.63 12.64
CA TYR A 211 11.84 -9.08 12.77
C TYR A 211 13.22 -9.65 12.45
N GLN A 212 13.73 -10.49 13.37
CA GLN A 212 14.92 -11.28 13.15
C GLN A 212 14.63 -12.75 13.43
N LEU A 213 14.97 -13.63 12.48
CA LEU A 213 14.86 -15.06 12.68
C LEU A 213 15.93 -15.52 13.70
N GLN A 214 15.48 -16.10 14.81
CA GLN A 214 16.35 -16.65 15.86
C GLN A 214 16.05 -18.14 16.03
N GLU A 215 17.07 -18.94 16.39
CA GLU A 215 16.94 -20.40 16.60
C GLU A 215 15.82 -20.74 17.60
N ASN A 216 15.61 -19.92 18.61
CA ASN A 216 14.68 -20.17 19.71
C ASN A 216 13.27 -19.67 19.46
N VAL A 217 12.94 -19.14 18.27
CA VAL A 217 11.60 -18.57 17.97
C VAL A 217 10.50 -19.60 18.21
N PHE A 218 10.72 -20.85 17.87
CA PHE A 218 9.74 -21.93 18.01
C PHE A 218 9.78 -22.65 19.36
N LEU A 219 10.76 -22.37 20.20
CA LEU A 219 10.98 -23.06 21.48
C LEU A 219 10.54 -22.22 22.68
N ARG A 220 9.92 -21.06 22.47
CA ARG A 220 9.56 -20.16 23.57
C ARG A 220 8.38 -20.67 24.38
N PRO A 221 8.46 -20.56 25.71
CA PRO A 221 7.27 -20.66 26.54
C PRO A 221 6.27 -19.58 26.15
N ASN A 222 4.98 -19.86 26.24
CA ASN A 222 3.84 -18.99 25.86
C ASN A 222 3.84 -17.57 26.48
N THR A 223 4.76 -17.28 27.37
CA THR A 223 4.87 -16.00 28.09
C THR A 223 6.01 -15.09 27.60
N ALA A 224 6.90 -15.56 26.72
CA ALA A 224 8.01 -14.76 26.23
C ALA A 224 7.55 -13.87 25.06
N LYS A 225 7.61 -12.56 25.25
CA LYS A 225 7.43 -11.60 24.16
C LYS A 225 8.56 -11.81 23.14
N PHE A 226 8.19 -11.85 21.87
CA PHE A 226 9.17 -11.78 20.81
C PHE A 226 9.78 -10.38 20.82
N LYS A 227 11.07 -10.29 21.17
CA LYS A 227 11.82 -9.05 21.02
C LYS A 227 12.57 -9.13 19.72
N GLY A 228 12.13 -8.39 18.71
CA GLY A 228 13.00 -8.03 17.60
C GLY A 228 14.17 -7.21 18.18
N ASN A 229 15.41 -7.58 17.88
CA ASN A 229 16.51 -6.69 18.17
C ASN A 229 16.54 -5.59 17.13
N VAL A 230 16.48 -4.34 17.58
CA VAL A 230 16.71 -3.16 16.77
C VAL A 230 18.20 -3.06 16.45
#